data_d1997999af8f98ed0cf054fb6f95415b
#
_entry.id   d1997999af8f98ed0cf054fb6f95415b
#
_cell.length_a   1.000
_cell.length_b   1.000
_cell.length_c   1.000
_cell.angle_alpha   90.00
_cell.angle_beta   90.00
_cell.angle_gamma   90.00
#
_symmetry.space_group_name_H-M   'P 1'
#
loop_
_entity.id
_entity.type
_entity.pdbx_description
1 polymer ?
#
loop_
_entity_poly.entity_id
_entity_poly.type
_entity_poly.pdbx_seq_one_letter_code
_entity_poly.pdbx_strand_id
1 'polypeptide(L)'
;KRQINSSTMLTDVLKRDGLTYQNAFQIGTLSYSGRKGGRALGTKEFEVTATSTVQDFIDFIEAASGIQSLQLDSQNPILASENRIPGETGDLVPGGYIQNGALRFVSNTGELSALEIDLAAFRIEDALGNVTTPNLGFGTSQEAVGQSAASDFIVYDSLGVPINVRVTATLEKRTDEETIYRWYADSPENQPLAGTDVAVGTGLLQFDGNGNFVTATNDRIAIDRHGVPSVSPLQFTLDFGLVSGLATQDASLAATRQDGSEPGVLNSFVVGEDGTIRGVFSNGVTRDLGQLQLARFANPVGLEARGLNLFAKGINTGLPVQGAPGESGIGSVIGGALELSNTDIGKDL
;
A
#
# COMPACT_ATOMS: atom_id res chain seq x y z
N LYS A 1 -38.84 9.11 -23.15
CA LYS A 1 -37.80 8.30 -22.44
C LYS A 1 -37.35 9.06 -21.22
N ARG A 2 -37.32 8.40 -20.06
CA ARG A 2 -36.77 8.98 -18.83
C ARG A 2 -35.24 8.88 -18.93
N GLN A 3 -34.53 9.97 -18.77
CA GLN A 3 -33.06 9.96 -18.66
C GLN A 3 -32.66 9.31 -17.34
N ILE A 4 -31.52 8.62 -17.32
CA ILE A 4 -30.93 8.09 -16.08
C ILE A 4 -30.55 9.25 -15.16
N ASN A 5 -30.65 9.02 -13.86
CA ASN A 5 -30.17 9.91 -12.81
C ASN A 5 -29.49 9.07 -11.73
N SER A 6 -28.94 9.72 -10.71
CA SER A 6 -28.20 9.07 -9.63
C SER A 6 -29.00 7.98 -8.89
N SER A 7 -30.32 8.16 -8.74
CA SER A 7 -31.19 7.20 -8.05
C SER A 7 -31.81 6.14 -8.98
N THR A 8 -31.47 6.12 -10.26
CA THR A 8 -31.94 5.07 -11.19
C THR A 8 -31.31 3.73 -10.76
N MET A 9 -32.14 2.69 -10.63
CA MET A 9 -31.62 1.34 -10.34
C MET A 9 -30.79 0.84 -11.52
N LEU A 10 -29.69 0.16 -11.26
CA LEU A 10 -28.82 -0.37 -12.32
C LEU A 10 -29.55 -1.35 -13.22
N THR A 11 -30.44 -2.18 -12.65
CA THR A 11 -31.26 -3.14 -13.39
C THR A 11 -32.26 -2.48 -14.33
N ASP A 12 -32.56 -1.18 -14.16
CA ASP A 12 -33.48 -0.40 -15.01
C ASP A 12 -32.72 0.39 -16.09
N VAL A 13 -31.38 0.37 -16.08
CA VAL A 13 -30.58 1.05 -17.10
C VAL A 13 -30.64 0.28 -18.41
N LEU A 14 -31.23 0.92 -19.43
CA LEU A 14 -31.37 0.35 -20.75
C LEU A 14 -30.37 0.97 -21.73
N LYS A 15 -29.63 0.11 -22.41
CA LYS A 15 -28.77 0.49 -23.53
C LYS A 15 -29.48 0.14 -24.86
N ARG A 16 -29.35 1.02 -25.84
CA ARG A 16 -29.83 0.75 -27.20
C ARG A 16 -28.86 -0.19 -27.93
N ASP A 17 -29.39 -1.28 -28.44
CA ASP A 17 -28.69 -2.21 -29.33
C ASP A 17 -29.48 -2.33 -30.64
N GLY A 18 -28.98 -1.63 -31.67
CA GLY A 18 -29.70 -1.51 -32.95
C GLY A 18 -31.09 -0.89 -32.78
N LEU A 19 -32.15 -1.68 -33.03
CA LEU A 19 -33.56 -1.31 -32.90
C LEU A 19 -34.17 -1.71 -31.55
N THR A 20 -33.48 -2.45 -30.75
CA THR A 20 -33.91 -2.97 -29.43
C THR A 20 -33.27 -2.25 -28.28
N TYR A 21 -33.77 -2.51 -27.07
CA TYR A 21 -33.17 -2.06 -25.82
C TYR A 21 -32.90 -3.28 -24.96
N GLN A 22 -31.71 -3.32 -24.40
CA GLN A 22 -31.27 -4.37 -23.49
C GLN A 22 -30.87 -3.75 -22.17
N ASN A 23 -30.96 -4.50 -21.07
CA ASN A 23 -30.46 -4.07 -19.78
C ASN A 23 -28.93 -4.01 -19.85
N ALA A 24 -28.38 -2.90 -19.41
CA ALA A 24 -26.92 -2.71 -19.34
C ALA A 24 -26.30 -3.50 -18.19
N PHE A 25 -27.04 -3.74 -17.12
CA PHE A 25 -26.60 -4.45 -15.94
C PHE A 25 -27.58 -5.59 -15.61
N GLN A 26 -27.06 -6.61 -14.97
CA GLN A 26 -27.82 -7.70 -14.35
C GLN A 26 -27.36 -7.89 -12.90
N ILE A 27 -28.18 -8.55 -12.08
CA ILE A 27 -27.82 -8.89 -10.70
C ILE A 27 -26.67 -9.90 -10.72
N GLY A 28 -25.64 -9.67 -9.89
CA GLY A 28 -24.44 -10.48 -9.80
C GLY A 28 -23.21 -9.67 -9.41
N THR A 29 -22.05 -10.29 -9.47
CA THR A 29 -20.78 -9.64 -9.17
C THR A 29 -20.21 -9.01 -10.43
N LEU A 30 -20.12 -7.68 -10.45
CA LEU A 30 -19.46 -6.91 -11.51
C LEU A 30 -17.97 -6.80 -11.19
N SER A 31 -17.13 -7.36 -12.06
CA SER A 31 -15.67 -7.18 -12.00
C SER A 31 -15.25 -6.06 -12.95
N TYR A 32 -14.38 -5.19 -12.46
CA TYR A 32 -13.80 -4.08 -13.20
C TYR A 32 -12.27 -4.14 -13.17
N SER A 33 -11.65 -4.07 -14.35
CA SER A 33 -10.20 -4.10 -14.55
C SER A 33 -9.76 -2.90 -15.37
N GLY A 34 -9.71 -1.73 -14.73
CA GLY A 34 -9.32 -0.47 -15.36
C GLY A 34 -7.81 -0.25 -15.38
N ARG A 35 -7.39 0.77 -16.15
CA ARG A 35 -6.00 1.25 -16.20
C ARG A 35 -5.97 2.76 -15.97
N LYS A 36 -4.86 3.23 -15.38
CA LYS A 36 -4.59 4.65 -15.14
C LYS A 36 -3.14 4.94 -15.50
N GLY A 37 -2.93 5.88 -16.42
CA GLY A 37 -1.60 6.22 -16.91
C GLY A 37 -0.84 5.00 -17.44
N GLY A 38 -1.52 4.15 -18.22
CA GLY A 38 -0.96 2.92 -18.78
C GLY A 38 -0.74 1.77 -17.79
N ARG A 39 -1.00 1.96 -16.48
CA ARG A 39 -0.84 0.93 -15.45
C ARG A 39 -2.18 0.26 -15.11
N ALA A 40 -2.18 -1.07 -15.01
CA ALA A 40 -3.34 -1.82 -14.52
C ALA A 40 -3.55 -1.56 -13.01
N LEU A 41 -4.82 -1.34 -12.63
CA LEU A 41 -5.23 -1.06 -11.23
C LEU A 41 -5.68 -2.32 -10.47
N GLY A 42 -5.47 -3.50 -11.07
CA GLY A 42 -6.02 -4.75 -10.55
C GLY A 42 -7.51 -4.88 -10.84
N THR A 43 -8.06 -6.05 -10.53
CA THR A 43 -9.50 -6.29 -10.66
C THR A 43 -10.19 -5.92 -9.35
N LYS A 44 -11.26 -5.14 -9.45
CA LYS A 44 -12.12 -4.75 -8.33
C LYS A 44 -13.53 -5.27 -8.58
N GLU A 45 -14.22 -5.59 -7.51
CA GLU A 45 -15.55 -6.22 -7.57
C GLU A 45 -16.59 -5.32 -6.92
N PHE A 46 -17.78 -5.33 -7.51
CA PHE A 46 -18.95 -4.60 -7.06
C PHE A 46 -20.19 -5.50 -7.17
N GLU A 47 -20.91 -5.65 -6.07
CA GLU A 47 -22.11 -6.46 -6.03
C GLU A 47 -23.30 -5.68 -6.57
N VAL A 48 -23.82 -6.07 -7.74
CA VAL A 48 -25.03 -5.51 -8.33
C VAL A 48 -26.22 -6.24 -7.73
N THR A 49 -27.01 -5.52 -6.95
CA THR A 49 -28.23 -6.01 -6.32
C THR A 49 -29.48 -5.37 -6.97
N ALA A 50 -30.66 -5.78 -6.56
CA ALA A 50 -31.91 -5.15 -7.00
C ALA A 50 -32.06 -3.68 -6.55
N THR A 51 -31.29 -3.26 -5.56
CA THR A 51 -31.32 -1.90 -4.99
C THR A 51 -30.10 -1.06 -5.37
N SER A 52 -29.12 -1.62 -6.07
CA SER A 52 -27.94 -0.88 -6.53
C SER A 52 -28.33 0.21 -7.53
N THR A 53 -27.83 1.42 -7.32
CA THR A 53 -28.16 2.61 -8.11
C THR A 53 -27.02 2.98 -9.07
N VAL A 54 -27.30 3.86 -9.99
CA VAL A 54 -26.28 4.47 -10.87
C VAL A 54 -25.24 5.24 -10.05
N GLN A 55 -25.63 5.86 -8.92
CA GLN A 55 -24.66 6.52 -8.04
C GLN A 55 -23.68 5.50 -7.41
N ASP A 56 -24.18 4.36 -6.94
CA ASP A 56 -23.31 3.31 -6.37
C ASP A 56 -22.28 2.81 -7.40
N PHE A 57 -22.69 2.70 -8.67
CA PHE A 57 -21.76 2.36 -9.75
C PHE A 57 -20.74 3.46 -10.03
N ILE A 58 -21.15 4.74 -10.01
CA ILE A 58 -20.24 5.88 -10.17
C ILE A 58 -19.20 5.87 -9.05
N ASP A 59 -19.64 5.76 -7.79
CA ASP A 59 -18.77 5.76 -6.61
C ASP A 59 -17.78 4.58 -6.67
N PHE A 60 -18.25 3.41 -7.11
CA PHE A 60 -17.38 2.26 -7.32
C PHE A 60 -16.31 2.51 -8.38
N ILE A 61 -16.66 3.05 -9.54
CA ILE A 61 -15.68 3.32 -10.62
C ILE A 61 -14.69 4.40 -10.21
N GLU A 62 -15.12 5.46 -9.52
CA GLU A 62 -14.22 6.48 -8.98
C GLU A 62 -13.18 5.86 -8.06
N ALA A 63 -13.61 5.09 -7.08
CA ALA A 63 -12.74 4.44 -6.11
C ALA A 63 -11.83 3.38 -6.75
N ALA A 64 -12.38 2.54 -7.63
CA ALA A 64 -11.64 1.49 -8.34
C ALA A 64 -10.63 2.04 -9.37
N SER A 65 -10.85 3.27 -9.86
CA SER A 65 -9.96 3.98 -10.79
C SER A 65 -8.98 4.92 -10.09
N GLY A 66 -9.06 5.07 -8.78
CA GLY A 66 -8.21 5.97 -8.01
C GLY A 66 -8.41 7.43 -8.39
N ILE A 67 -9.63 7.83 -8.75
CA ILE A 67 -9.97 9.23 -8.99
C ILE A 67 -10.09 9.92 -7.64
N GLN A 68 -9.29 10.95 -7.40
CA GLN A 68 -9.32 11.70 -6.16
C GLN A 68 -10.11 12.99 -6.37
N SER A 69 -11.16 13.18 -5.56
CA SER A 69 -12.04 14.34 -5.63
C SER A 69 -11.66 15.40 -4.58
N LEU A 70 -12.27 16.59 -4.72
CA LEU A 70 -12.01 17.78 -3.87
C LEU A 70 -12.28 17.59 -2.37
N GLN A 71 -13.00 16.57 -1.98
CA GLN A 71 -13.52 16.46 -0.60
C GLN A 71 -12.54 15.79 0.37
N LEU A 72 -11.44 15.22 -0.10
CA LEU A 72 -10.50 14.49 0.74
C LEU A 72 -9.62 15.39 1.62
N ASP A 73 -9.33 16.62 1.17
CA ASP A 73 -8.54 17.58 1.93
C ASP A 73 -9.02 19.01 1.70
N SER A 74 -9.72 19.57 2.70
CA SER A 74 -10.24 20.93 2.63
C SER A 74 -9.14 22.01 2.67
N GLN A 75 -7.93 21.67 3.13
CA GLN A 75 -6.80 22.59 3.18
C GLN A 75 -6.06 22.66 1.84
N ASN A 76 -6.09 21.59 1.08
CA ASN A 76 -5.44 21.47 -0.22
C ASN A 76 -6.41 20.90 -1.26
N PRO A 77 -7.48 21.64 -1.63
CA PRO A 77 -8.48 21.15 -2.56
C PRO A 77 -7.88 20.84 -3.92
N ILE A 78 -8.35 19.77 -4.55
CA ILE A 78 -7.94 19.42 -5.90
C ILE A 78 -8.62 20.38 -6.88
N LEU A 79 -7.83 21.07 -7.69
CA LEU A 79 -8.34 22.04 -8.65
C LEU A 79 -9.00 21.34 -9.84
N ALA A 80 -10.04 21.98 -10.36
CA ALA A 80 -10.66 21.58 -11.63
C ALA A 80 -9.69 21.85 -12.79
N SER A 81 -9.70 20.98 -13.79
CA SER A 81 -8.91 21.18 -15.01
C SER A 81 -9.76 21.86 -16.08
N GLU A 82 -9.08 22.54 -16.99
CA GLU A 82 -9.71 23.24 -18.12
C GLU A 82 -10.50 22.29 -19.01
N ASN A 83 -11.75 22.65 -19.30
CA ASN A 83 -12.60 21.89 -20.21
C ASN A 83 -12.25 22.22 -21.68
N ARG A 84 -11.81 21.21 -22.42
CA ARG A 84 -11.46 21.32 -23.84
C ARG A 84 -12.47 20.59 -24.76
N ILE A 85 -13.58 20.12 -24.21
CA ILE A 85 -14.60 19.43 -24.99
C ILE A 85 -15.34 20.47 -25.86
N PRO A 86 -15.35 20.34 -27.18
CA PRO A 86 -16.00 21.29 -28.06
C PRO A 86 -17.50 21.47 -27.74
N GLY A 87 -17.93 22.71 -27.57
CA GLY A 87 -19.34 23.07 -27.29
C GLY A 87 -19.73 22.99 -25.81
N GLU A 88 -18.84 22.59 -24.92
CA GLU A 88 -19.04 22.61 -23.47
C GLU A 88 -18.24 23.76 -22.83
N THR A 89 -18.76 24.30 -21.74
CA THR A 89 -18.16 25.40 -20.98
C THR A 89 -18.08 25.04 -19.51
N GLY A 90 -17.10 25.61 -18.82
CA GLY A 90 -16.83 25.38 -17.40
C GLY A 90 -15.70 24.35 -17.18
N ASP A 91 -15.09 24.43 -16.02
CA ASP A 91 -13.99 23.54 -15.65
C ASP A 91 -14.50 22.14 -15.31
N LEU A 92 -13.70 21.13 -15.60
CA LEU A 92 -13.96 19.74 -15.26
C LEU A 92 -13.37 19.40 -13.88
N VAL A 93 -14.25 19.04 -12.95
CA VAL A 93 -13.83 18.54 -11.64
C VAL A 93 -13.60 17.03 -11.74
N PRO A 94 -12.53 16.46 -11.17
CA PRO A 94 -12.34 15.01 -11.12
C PRO A 94 -13.53 14.30 -10.47
N GLY A 95 -13.95 13.16 -11.04
CA GLY A 95 -15.09 12.39 -10.53
C GLY A 95 -15.96 11.80 -11.63
N GLY A 96 -17.06 11.18 -11.23
CA GLY A 96 -18.07 10.63 -12.11
C GLY A 96 -19.33 11.47 -12.16
N TYR A 97 -19.92 11.60 -13.34
CA TYR A 97 -21.10 12.43 -13.57
C TYR A 97 -22.12 11.75 -14.44
N ILE A 98 -23.37 12.20 -14.29
CA ILE A 98 -24.43 11.97 -15.25
C ILE A 98 -24.68 13.28 -16.00
N GLN A 99 -24.31 13.31 -17.27
CA GLN A 99 -24.50 14.47 -18.12
C GLN A 99 -25.32 14.10 -19.36
N ASN A 100 -26.44 14.76 -19.57
CA ASN A 100 -27.34 14.51 -20.69
C ASN A 100 -27.78 13.02 -20.83
N GLY A 101 -27.88 12.30 -19.69
CA GLY A 101 -28.25 10.89 -19.66
C GLY A 101 -27.14 9.93 -20.03
N ALA A 102 -25.89 10.40 -20.05
CA ALA A 102 -24.69 9.59 -20.22
C ALA A 102 -23.81 9.66 -18.97
N LEU A 103 -23.09 8.56 -18.68
CA LEU A 103 -22.08 8.52 -17.65
C LEU A 103 -20.77 9.10 -18.18
N ARG A 104 -20.13 9.93 -17.38
CA ARG A 104 -18.83 10.52 -17.69
C ARG A 104 -17.92 10.38 -16.47
N PHE A 105 -16.68 9.98 -16.69
CA PHE A 105 -15.63 9.94 -15.68
C PHE A 105 -14.50 10.89 -16.07
N VAL A 106 -14.09 11.73 -15.14
CA VAL A 106 -13.02 12.71 -15.30
C VAL A 106 -11.88 12.33 -14.35
N SER A 107 -10.71 12.03 -14.90
CA SER A 107 -9.52 11.74 -14.12
C SER A 107 -8.95 13.00 -13.45
N ASN A 108 -8.03 12.80 -12.51
CA ASN A 108 -7.18 13.88 -12.04
C ASN A 108 -6.33 14.41 -13.18
N THR A 109 -5.85 15.66 -13.03
CA THR A 109 -4.98 16.31 -14.01
C THR A 109 -3.67 15.53 -14.20
N GLY A 110 -3.12 15.57 -15.42
CA GLY A 110 -1.86 14.94 -15.78
C GLY A 110 -2.02 13.78 -16.75
N GLU A 111 -1.14 13.68 -17.73
CA GLU A 111 -1.14 12.61 -18.73
C GLU A 111 -1.06 11.22 -18.10
N LEU A 112 -0.28 11.10 -17.02
CA LEU A 112 -0.14 9.84 -16.28
C LEU A 112 -1.32 9.55 -15.33
N SER A 113 -2.35 10.39 -15.31
CA SER A 113 -3.64 10.15 -14.67
C SER A 113 -4.74 9.73 -15.65
N ALA A 114 -4.43 9.61 -16.95
CA ALA A 114 -5.37 9.19 -17.98
C ALA A 114 -6.04 7.85 -17.64
N LEU A 115 -7.36 7.81 -17.73
CA LEU A 115 -8.14 6.59 -17.50
C LEU A 115 -8.35 5.83 -18.81
N GLU A 116 -8.22 4.53 -18.77
CA GLU A 116 -8.53 3.61 -19.86
C GLU A 116 -9.63 2.66 -19.38
N ILE A 117 -10.85 2.87 -19.86
CA ILE A 117 -12.03 2.08 -19.51
C ILE A 117 -12.65 1.58 -20.81
N ASP A 118 -12.28 0.40 -21.25
CA ASP A 118 -12.82 -0.22 -22.46
C ASP A 118 -13.90 -1.27 -22.14
N LEU A 119 -14.49 -1.84 -23.18
CA LEU A 119 -15.51 -2.89 -23.03
C LEU A 119 -14.99 -4.14 -22.33
N ALA A 120 -13.71 -4.47 -22.48
CA ALA A 120 -13.09 -5.64 -21.89
C ALA A 120 -12.80 -5.44 -20.39
N ALA A 121 -12.90 -4.19 -19.90
CA ALA A 121 -12.67 -3.88 -18.49
C ALA A 121 -13.77 -4.44 -17.58
N PHE A 122 -14.93 -4.81 -18.12
CA PHE A 122 -16.10 -5.22 -17.34
C PHE A 122 -16.48 -6.67 -17.59
N ARG A 123 -16.83 -7.37 -16.51
CA ARG A 123 -17.48 -8.68 -16.53
C ARG A 123 -18.51 -8.77 -15.42
N ILE A 124 -19.63 -9.45 -15.67
CA ILE A 124 -20.64 -9.74 -14.65
C ILE A 124 -20.78 -11.25 -14.54
N GLU A 125 -20.65 -11.76 -13.34
CA GLU A 125 -20.93 -13.16 -12.98
C GLU A 125 -22.24 -13.22 -12.22
N ASP A 126 -23.20 -14.01 -12.70
CA ASP A 126 -24.49 -14.22 -12.04
C ASP A 126 -24.38 -15.29 -10.92
N ALA A 127 -25.44 -15.47 -10.15
CA ALA A 127 -25.50 -16.45 -9.08
C ALA A 127 -25.33 -17.92 -9.54
N LEU A 128 -25.44 -18.20 -10.81
CA LEU A 128 -25.24 -19.51 -11.43
C LEU A 128 -23.81 -19.73 -11.95
N GLY A 129 -22.96 -18.69 -11.84
CA GLY A 129 -21.59 -18.71 -12.35
C GLY A 129 -21.47 -18.39 -13.84
N ASN A 130 -22.53 -17.90 -14.49
CA ASN A 130 -22.45 -17.49 -15.87
C ASN A 130 -21.80 -16.12 -15.97
N VAL A 131 -20.73 -16.02 -16.75
CA VAL A 131 -19.99 -14.77 -16.98
C VAL A 131 -20.45 -14.11 -18.27
N THR A 132 -20.84 -12.85 -18.19
CA THR A 132 -21.22 -12.03 -19.34
C THR A 132 -20.42 -10.73 -19.34
N THR A 133 -20.19 -10.17 -20.54
CA THR A 133 -19.58 -8.83 -20.66
C THR A 133 -20.73 -7.82 -20.81
N PRO A 134 -20.94 -6.93 -19.83
CA PRO A 134 -21.94 -5.89 -19.97
C PRO A 134 -21.54 -4.98 -21.11
N ASN A 135 -22.55 -4.57 -21.92
CA ASN A 135 -22.30 -3.73 -23.07
C ASN A 135 -22.10 -2.25 -22.63
N LEU A 136 -21.09 -2.00 -21.81
CA LEU A 136 -20.71 -0.67 -21.32
C LEU A 136 -19.51 -0.18 -22.16
N GLY A 137 -19.77 0.55 -23.24
CA GLY A 137 -18.73 1.16 -24.06
C GLY A 137 -18.46 2.59 -23.58
N PHE A 138 -17.30 2.82 -23.01
CA PHE A 138 -16.80 4.16 -22.76
C PHE A 138 -15.84 4.56 -23.88
N GLY A 139 -15.93 5.80 -24.34
CA GLY A 139 -15.02 6.40 -25.29
C GLY A 139 -14.35 7.61 -24.67
N THR A 140 -13.13 7.90 -25.09
CA THR A 140 -12.41 9.10 -24.66
C THR A 140 -13.03 10.32 -25.33
N SER A 141 -13.55 11.25 -24.53
CA SER A 141 -14.11 12.52 -25.01
C SER A 141 -13.11 13.67 -24.92
N GLN A 142 -12.11 13.54 -24.07
CA GLN A 142 -10.99 14.46 -23.90
C GLN A 142 -9.77 13.70 -23.43
N GLU A 143 -8.63 13.94 -24.08
CA GLU A 143 -7.34 13.39 -23.62
C GLU A 143 -6.91 14.08 -22.32
N ALA A 144 -6.21 13.32 -21.46
CA ALA A 144 -5.62 13.88 -20.26
C ALA A 144 -4.53 14.90 -20.62
N VAL A 145 -4.48 15.99 -19.87
CA VAL A 145 -3.55 17.10 -20.11
C VAL A 145 -2.78 17.43 -18.83
N GLY A 146 -1.60 17.99 -19.01
CA GLY A 146 -0.71 18.42 -17.96
C GLY A 146 0.53 17.53 -17.84
N GLN A 147 1.69 18.20 -17.79
CA GLN A 147 2.95 17.53 -17.59
C GLN A 147 2.95 16.80 -16.25
N SER A 148 3.28 15.53 -16.27
CA SER A 148 3.31 14.70 -15.07
C SER A 148 4.52 13.77 -15.06
N ALA A 149 4.96 13.40 -13.86
CA ALA A 149 5.98 12.41 -13.62
C ALA A 149 5.44 11.37 -12.66
N ALA A 150 5.83 10.11 -12.82
CA ALA A 150 5.42 9.05 -11.90
C ALA A 150 6.61 8.21 -11.46
N SER A 151 6.51 7.69 -10.24
CA SER A 151 7.44 6.71 -9.69
C SER A 151 6.66 5.53 -9.16
N ASP A 152 7.06 4.34 -9.57
CA ASP A 152 6.58 3.07 -9.03
C ASP A 152 7.62 2.54 -8.05
N PHE A 153 7.16 2.11 -6.88
CA PHE A 153 8.01 1.46 -5.88
C PHE A 153 7.23 0.42 -5.09
N ILE A 154 7.95 -0.43 -4.36
CA ILE A 154 7.38 -1.50 -3.55
C ILE A 154 7.63 -1.16 -2.09
N VAL A 155 6.59 -1.26 -1.26
CA VAL A 155 6.69 -1.28 0.20
C VAL A 155 6.28 -2.68 0.70
N TYR A 156 6.71 -3.06 1.89
CA TYR A 156 6.42 -4.37 2.44
C TYR A 156 5.51 -4.24 3.66
N ASP A 157 4.46 -5.05 3.71
CA ASP A 157 3.61 -5.10 4.90
C ASP A 157 4.29 -5.85 6.06
N SER A 158 3.62 -5.98 7.20
CA SER A 158 4.17 -6.62 8.40
C SER A 158 4.47 -8.12 8.22
N LEU A 159 3.95 -8.75 7.18
CA LEU A 159 4.22 -10.13 6.79
C LEU A 159 5.31 -10.22 5.70
N GLY A 160 5.82 -9.05 5.24
CA GLY A 160 6.77 -8.97 4.14
C GLY A 160 6.16 -9.16 2.77
N VAL A 161 4.83 -9.05 2.62
CA VAL A 161 4.17 -9.10 1.32
C VAL A 161 4.45 -7.79 0.58
N PRO A 162 4.92 -7.86 -0.69
CA PRO A 162 5.19 -6.67 -1.49
C PRO A 162 3.87 -5.98 -1.88
N ILE A 163 3.83 -4.67 -1.70
CA ILE A 163 2.71 -3.79 -2.02
C ILE A 163 3.20 -2.75 -3.02
N ASN A 164 2.55 -2.68 -4.18
CA ASN A 164 2.92 -1.74 -5.21
C ASN A 164 2.29 -0.37 -4.94
N VAL A 165 3.10 0.66 -5.02
CA VAL A 165 2.66 2.05 -4.88
C VAL A 165 3.15 2.84 -6.09
N ARG A 166 2.27 3.63 -6.68
CA ARG A 166 2.64 4.65 -7.66
C ARG A 166 2.37 6.02 -7.07
N VAL A 167 3.37 6.89 -7.15
CA VAL A 167 3.21 8.33 -6.89
C VAL A 167 3.32 9.06 -8.23
N THR A 168 2.29 9.83 -8.56
CA THR A 168 2.24 10.68 -9.75
C THR A 168 2.24 12.14 -9.31
N ALA A 169 3.18 12.95 -9.82
CA ALA A 169 3.26 14.38 -9.58
C ALA A 169 2.88 15.15 -10.86
N THR A 170 1.99 16.13 -10.72
CA THR A 170 1.52 16.97 -11.83
C THR A 170 1.68 18.44 -11.48
N LEU A 171 2.17 19.23 -12.41
CA LEU A 171 2.32 20.67 -12.23
C LEU A 171 0.93 21.31 -12.03
N GLU A 172 0.74 21.98 -10.90
CA GLU A 172 -0.51 22.67 -10.55
C GLU A 172 -0.39 24.20 -10.70
N LYS A 173 0.76 24.76 -10.28
CA LYS A 173 1.01 26.20 -10.36
C LYS A 173 2.49 26.48 -10.56
N ARG A 174 2.79 27.47 -11.40
CA ARG A 174 4.14 28.01 -11.56
C ARG A 174 4.10 29.52 -11.64
N THR A 175 4.95 30.16 -10.83
CA THR A 175 5.23 31.60 -10.85
C THR A 175 6.74 31.81 -10.84
N ASP A 176 7.20 33.05 -10.91
CA ASP A 176 8.63 33.37 -10.82
C ASP A 176 9.20 33.08 -9.41
N GLU A 177 8.35 33.02 -8.39
CA GLU A 177 8.74 32.86 -6.99
C GLU A 177 8.59 31.42 -6.49
N GLU A 178 7.63 30.66 -7.04
CA GLU A 178 7.32 29.31 -6.59
C GLU A 178 6.83 28.41 -7.71
N THR A 179 7.06 27.11 -7.54
CA THR A 179 6.43 26.06 -8.35
C THR A 179 5.75 25.06 -7.42
N ILE A 180 4.49 24.73 -7.69
CA ILE A 180 3.69 23.80 -6.93
C ILE A 180 3.29 22.63 -7.81
N TYR A 181 3.62 21.42 -7.38
CA TYR A 181 3.12 20.18 -7.95
C TYR A 181 2.12 19.55 -6.99
N ARG A 182 1.07 18.96 -7.55
CA ARG A 182 0.18 18.05 -6.84
C ARG A 182 0.68 16.64 -7.03
N TRP A 183 0.79 15.88 -5.95
CA TRP A 183 1.07 14.47 -6.04
C TRP A 183 -0.16 13.64 -5.66
N TYR A 184 -0.27 12.47 -6.28
CA TYR A 184 -1.29 11.47 -6.05
C TYR A 184 -0.61 10.14 -5.80
N ALA A 185 -1.06 9.37 -4.82
CA ALA A 185 -0.58 8.03 -4.57
C ALA A 185 -1.70 7.01 -4.78
N ASP A 186 -1.38 5.95 -5.50
CA ASP A 186 -2.28 4.85 -5.83
C ASP A 186 -1.65 3.51 -5.44
N SER A 187 -2.43 2.61 -4.86
CA SER A 187 -2.05 1.22 -4.59
C SER A 187 -3.20 0.28 -4.93
N PRO A 188 -3.05 -0.58 -5.95
CA PRO A 188 -4.07 -1.59 -6.27
C PRO A 188 -4.34 -2.58 -5.14
N GLU A 189 -3.38 -2.76 -4.23
CA GLU A 189 -3.45 -3.67 -3.09
C GLU A 189 -4.10 -3.04 -1.84
N ASN A 190 -4.58 -1.78 -1.92
CA ASN A 190 -5.34 -1.17 -0.84
C ASN A 190 -6.67 -1.91 -0.64
N GLN A 191 -6.92 -2.35 0.59
CA GLN A 191 -8.09 -3.14 0.98
C GLN A 191 -8.80 -2.49 2.17
N PRO A 192 -9.65 -1.47 1.94
CA PRO A 192 -10.43 -0.86 3.00
C PRO A 192 -11.42 -1.84 3.63
N LEU A 193 -11.93 -1.51 4.82
CA LEU A 193 -12.88 -2.37 5.54
C LEU A 193 -14.17 -2.61 4.74
N ALA A 194 -14.59 -1.67 3.95
CA ALA A 194 -15.77 -1.75 3.08
C ALA A 194 -15.50 -1.11 1.73
N GLY A 195 -16.06 -1.68 0.67
CA GLY A 195 -15.89 -1.19 -0.69
C GLY A 195 -14.49 -1.41 -1.25
N THR A 196 -14.10 -0.56 -2.19
CA THR A 196 -12.76 -0.54 -2.79
C THR A 196 -12.26 0.90 -2.87
N ASP A 197 -10.96 1.09 -2.77
CA ASP A 197 -10.32 2.38 -3.02
C ASP A 197 -8.86 2.13 -3.43
N VAL A 198 -8.47 2.63 -4.58
CA VAL A 198 -7.10 2.54 -5.08
C VAL A 198 -6.28 3.75 -4.66
N ALA A 199 -6.91 4.89 -4.43
CA ALA A 199 -6.26 6.11 -3.95
C ALA A 199 -5.85 5.97 -2.48
N VAL A 200 -4.57 6.26 -2.19
CA VAL A 200 -4.02 6.13 -0.83
C VAL A 200 -3.40 7.42 -0.30
N GLY A 201 -3.41 8.49 -1.08
CA GLY A 201 -2.95 9.80 -0.63
C GLY A 201 -2.85 10.84 -1.73
N THR A 202 -2.85 12.10 -1.34
CA THR A 202 -2.59 13.27 -2.18
C THR A 202 -2.07 14.42 -1.34
N GLY A 203 -1.26 15.27 -1.95
CA GLY A 203 -0.75 16.47 -1.32
C GLY A 203 -0.05 17.39 -2.32
N LEU A 204 0.63 18.39 -1.80
CA LEU A 204 1.38 19.37 -2.59
C LEU A 204 2.87 19.23 -2.34
N LEU A 205 3.65 19.49 -3.39
CA LEU A 205 5.10 19.71 -3.34
C LEU A 205 5.36 21.16 -3.74
N GLN A 206 6.01 21.90 -2.87
CA GLN A 206 6.37 23.29 -3.14
C GLN A 206 7.87 23.45 -3.32
N PHE A 207 8.25 24.16 -4.38
CA PHE A 207 9.62 24.53 -4.71
C PHE A 207 9.74 26.04 -4.81
N ASP A 208 10.92 26.57 -4.49
CA ASP A 208 11.25 27.98 -4.67
C ASP A 208 11.49 28.32 -6.18
N GLY A 209 11.70 29.62 -6.48
CA GLY A 209 11.98 30.08 -7.83
C GLY A 209 13.27 29.52 -8.45
N ASN A 210 14.15 28.92 -7.64
CA ASN A 210 15.36 28.24 -8.07
C ASN A 210 15.19 26.72 -8.24
N GLY A 211 13.99 26.21 -7.95
CA GLY A 211 13.68 24.78 -8.04
C GLY A 211 14.13 23.95 -6.82
N ASN A 212 14.52 24.60 -5.72
CA ASN A 212 14.84 23.86 -4.50
C ASN A 212 13.55 23.48 -3.76
N PHE A 213 13.55 22.28 -3.18
CA PHE A 213 12.43 21.79 -2.37
C PHE A 213 12.23 22.67 -1.14
N VAL A 214 10.99 23.09 -0.89
CA VAL A 214 10.60 23.89 0.28
C VAL A 214 9.81 23.05 1.26
N THR A 215 8.71 22.43 0.81
CA THR A 215 7.84 21.64 1.70
C THR A 215 6.98 20.66 0.90
N ALA A 216 6.52 19.64 1.60
CA ALA A 216 5.48 18.71 1.14
C ALA A 216 4.33 18.70 2.14
N THR A 217 3.10 18.50 1.66
CA THR A 217 1.92 18.29 2.50
C THR A 217 1.45 16.85 2.41
N ASN A 218 0.85 16.34 3.51
CA ASN A 218 0.21 15.02 3.58
C ASN A 218 1.14 13.85 3.20
N ASP A 219 2.43 13.95 3.45
CA ASP A 219 3.48 13.01 3.05
C ASP A 219 3.34 11.61 3.67
N ARG A 220 2.39 11.40 4.58
CA ARG A 220 2.09 10.09 5.19
C ARG A 220 1.06 9.35 4.37
N ILE A 221 1.43 8.14 3.99
CA ILE A 221 0.57 7.19 3.27
C ILE A 221 0.09 6.13 4.25
N ALA A 222 -1.19 5.76 4.12
CA ALA A 222 -1.79 4.64 4.83
C ALA A 222 -2.48 3.72 3.81
N ILE A 223 -2.07 2.46 3.78
CA ILE A 223 -2.65 1.43 2.91
C ILE A 223 -3.39 0.43 3.78
N ASP A 224 -4.69 0.33 3.59
CA ASP A 224 -5.52 -0.60 4.33
C ASP A 224 -5.28 -2.04 3.89
N ARG A 225 -5.21 -2.96 4.87
CA ARG A 225 -4.90 -4.38 4.68
C ARG A 225 -5.95 -5.29 5.34
N HIS A 226 -7.23 -4.89 5.32
CA HIS A 226 -8.28 -5.62 6.04
C HIS A 226 -8.54 -7.03 5.51
N GLY A 227 -8.23 -7.31 4.26
CA GLY A 227 -8.42 -8.64 3.65
C GLY A 227 -7.33 -9.67 3.97
N VAL A 228 -6.25 -9.29 4.69
CA VAL A 228 -5.10 -10.15 4.98
C VAL A 228 -4.71 -10.04 6.45
N PRO A 229 -4.06 -11.07 7.04
CA PRO A 229 -3.69 -11.08 8.47
C PRO A 229 -2.43 -10.25 8.76
N SER A 230 -2.24 -9.11 8.11
CA SER A 230 -1.15 -8.16 8.36
C SER A 230 -1.62 -6.99 9.22
N VAL A 231 -0.68 -6.21 9.73
CA VAL A 231 -1.00 -4.96 10.43
C VAL A 231 -1.68 -4.00 9.46
N SER A 232 -2.84 -3.46 9.86
CA SER A 232 -3.61 -2.51 9.05
C SER A 232 -3.90 -1.25 9.88
N PRO A 233 -3.73 -0.04 9.28
CA PRO A 233 -3.12 0.18 7.97
C PRO A 233 -1.59 0.01 7.97
N LEU A 234 -1.01 -0.34 6.81
CA LEU A 234 0.41 -0.16 6.55
C LEU A 234 0.68 1.33 6.39
N GLN A 235 1.53 1.89 7.23
CA GLN A 235 1.86 3.32 7.22
C GLN A 235 3.33 3.55 6.89
N PHE A 236 3.60 4.54 6.05
CA PHE A 236 4.94 5.01 5.72
C PHE A 236 4.91 6.48 5.31
N THR A 237 6.08 7.10 5.24
CA THR A 237 6.24 8.52 4.87
C THR A 237 6.99 8.62 3.55
N LEU A 238 6.54 9.50 2.67
CA LEU A 238 7.23 9.87 1.45
C LEU A 238 8.23 10.99 1.76
N ASP A 239 9.50 10.75 1.49
CA ASP A 239 10.55 11.78 1.61
C ASP A 239 10.86 12.38 0.25
N PHE A 240 10.48 13.64 0.07
CA PHE A 240 10.70 14.41 -1.15
C PHE A 240 11.92 15.34 -1.08
N GLY A 241 12.75 15.25 -0.03
CA GLY A 241 13.87 16.17 0.21
C GLY A 241 14.95 16.18 -0.88
N LEU A 242 15.01 15.16 -1.73
CA LEU A 242 15.96 15.07 -2.84
C LEU A 242 15.34 15.43 -4.21
N VAL A 243 14.06 15.80 -4.24
CA VAL A 243 13.37 16.16 -5.48
C VAL A 243 13.69 17.61 -5.85
N SER A 244 13.92 17.88 -7.13
CA SER A 244 14.11 19.21 -7.69
C SER A 244 12.92 19.60 -8.58
N GLY A 245 12.44 20.81 -8.41
CA GLY A 245 11.34 21.40 -9.19
C GLY A 245 11.77 22.13 -10.46
N LEU A 246 13.01 21.95 -10.93
CA LEU A 246 13.48 22.57 -12.16
C LEU A 246 12.73 22.06 -13.39
N ALA A 247 12.35 22.99 -14.28
CA ALA A 247 11.73 22.64 -15.54
C ALA A 247 12.76 21.96 -16.45
N THR A 248 12.56 20.69 -16.73
CA THR A 248 13.23 19.95 -17.80
C THR A 248 12.22 19.68 -18.93
N GLN A 249 12.71 19.33 -20.13
CA GLN A 249 11.80 18.97 -21.23
C GLN A 249 10.96 17.73 -20.88
N ASP A 250 11.53 16.81 -20.08
CA ASP A 250 10.86 15.63 -19.60
C ASP A 250 10.89 15.63 -18.05
N ALA A 251 9.72 15.61 -17.43
CA ALA A 251 9.59 15.44 -16.00
C ALA A 251 9.84 13.98 -15.63
N SER A 252 10.70 13.73 -14.65
CA SER A 252 10.97 12.38 -14.14
C SER A 252 10.92 12.35 -12.62
N LEU A 253 10.39 11.27 -12.08
CA LEU A 253 10.36 10.98 -10.66
C LEU A 253 10.84 9.55 -10.44
N ALA A 254 11.72 9.32 -9.49
CA ALA A 254 12.20 7.99 -9.17
C ALA A 254 12.35 7.82 -7.66
N ALA A 255 11.91 6.67 -7.14
CA ALA A 255 12.22 6.27 -5.78
C ALA A 255 13.68 5.80 -5.72
N THR A 256 14.51 6.48 -4.95
CA THR A 256 15.95 6.21 -4.86
C THR A 256 16.33 5.38 -3.64
N ARG A 257 15.46 5.30 -2.63
CA ARG A 257 15.72 4.60 -1.37
C ARG A 257 14.42 4.18 -0.70
N GLN A 258 14.44 3.02 -0.07
CA GLN A 258 13.41 2.55 0.86
C GLN A 258 14.07 1.86 2.06
N ASP A 259 13.40 1.83 3.20
CA ASP A 259 13.83 1.17 4.44
C ASP A 259 13.09 -0.15 4.71
N GLY A 260 12.11 -0.48 3.91
CA GLY A 260 11.40 -1.77 3.93
C GLY A 260 12.28 -2.91 3.42
N SER A 261 12.03 -4.12 3.89
CA SER A 261 12.75 -5.33 3.48
C SER A 261 11.81 -6.48 3.14
N GLU A 262 12.21 -7.27 2.14
CA GLU A 262 11.53 -8.53 1.82
C GLU A 262 11.53 -9.49 3.02
N PRO A 263 10.59 -10.46 3.05
CA PRO A 263 10.62 -11.51 4.05
C PRO A 263 11.92 -12.31 3.94
N GLY A 264 12.56 -12.53 5.08
CA GLY A 264 13.77 -13.32 5.18
C GLY A 264 13.55 -14.62 5.94
N VAL A 265 14.17 -15.70 5.49
CA VAL A 265 14.29 -16.95 6.24
C VAL A 265 15.53 -16.88 7.11
N LEU A 266 15.46 -17.37 8.36
CA LEU A 266 16.61 -17.45 9.25
C LEU A 266 17.66 -18.41 8.66
N ASN A 267 18.81 -17.88 8.25
CA ASN A 267 19.91 -18.65 7.68
C ASN A 267 20.86 -19.18 8.76
N SER A 268 21.16 -18.33 9.74
CA SER A 268 22.08 -18.66 10.85
C SER A 268 21.79 -17.74 12.03
N PHE A 269 22.36 -18.10 13.18
CA PHE A 269 22.36 -17.22 14.35
C PHE A 269 23.74 -17.19 14.99
N VAL A 270 24.03 -16.10 15.67
CA VAL A 270 25.26 -15.90 16.45
C VAL A 270 24.87 -15.54 17.87
N VAL A 271 25.58 -16.07 18.83
CA VAL A 271 25.41 -15.73 20.24
C VAL A 271 26.55 -14.81 20.67
N GLY A 272 26.20 -13.61 21.12
CA GLY A 272 27.16 -12.64 21.67
C GLY A 272 27.66 -12.99 23.06
N GLU A 273 28.75 -12.35 23.51
CA GLU A 273 29.32 -12.53 24.86
C GLU A 273 28.32 -12.09 25.95
N ASP A 274 27.44 -11.16 25.65
CA ASP A 274 26.32 -10.71 26.48
C ASP A 274 25.13 -11.67 26.48
N GLY A 275 25.22 -12.79 25.76
CA GLY A 275 24.18 -13.78 25.60
C GLY A 275 23.10 -13.40 24.62
N THR A 276 23.18 -12.27 23.89
CA THR A 276 22.21 -11.90 22.85
C THR A 276 22.32 -12.87 21.69
N ILE A 277 21.16 -13.46 21.30
CA ILE A 277 21.04 -14.34 20.16
C ILE A 277 20.60 -13.48 18.96
N ARG A 278 21.51 -13.27 18.02
CA ARG A 278 21.29 -12.49 16.82
C ARG A 278 21.09 -13.38 15.62
N GLY A 279 19.89 -13.32 15.00
CA GLY A 279 19.59 -14.04 13.78
C GLY A 279 20.05 -13.27 12.53
N VAL A 280 20.61 -14.01 11.58
CA VAL A 280 20.96 -13.51 10.24
C VAL A 280 19.98 -14.12 9.24
N PHE A 281 19.24 -13.26 8.53
CA PHE A 281 18.19 -13.67 7.60
C PHE A 281 18.68 -13.62 6.16
N SER A 282 18.01 -14.37 5.28
CA SER A 282 18.35 -14.48 3.84
C SER A 282 18.27 -13.15 3.08
N ASN A 283 17.49 -12.20 3.59
CA ASN A 283 17.37 -10.82 3.05
C ASN A 283 18.46 -9.86 3.55
N GLY A 284 19.49 -10.36 4.25
CA GLY A 284 20.59 -9.56 4.80
C GLY A 284 20.26 -8.81 6.09
N VAL A 285 19.04 -8.88 6.58
CA VAL A 285 18.64 -8.27 7.84
C VAL A 285 19.15 -9.11 9.01
N THR A 286 19.63 -8.45 10.06
CA THR A 286 19.95 -9.07 11.33
C THR A 286 18.96 -8.58 12.40
N ARG A 287 18.49 -9.52 13.25
CA ARG A 287 17.57 -9.19 14.35
C ARG A 287 17.98 -9.92 15.61
N ASP A 288 17.84 -9.26 16.74
CA ASP A 288 17.97 -9.89 18.03
C ASP A 288 16.74 -10.76 18.30
N LEU A 289 16.94 -12.07 18.43
CA LEU A 289 15.89 -13.07 18.63
C LEU A 289 15.55 -13.29 20.10
N GLY A 290 16.51 -13.00 20.97
CA GLY A 290 16.36 -13.17 22.41
C GLY A 290 17.71 -13.04 23.11
N GLN A 291 17.73 -13.25 24.42
CA GLN A 291 18.93 -13.22 25.22
C GLN A 291 18.95 -14.39 26.19
N LEU A 292 20.12 -15.02 26.35
CA LEU A 292 20.30 -16.07 27.31
C LEU A 292 20.30 -15.49 28.73
N GLN A 293 19.55 -16.13 29.62
CA GLN A 293 19.60 -15.83 31.04
C GLN A 293 20.47 -16.85 31.75
N LEU A 294 21.43 -16.37 32.53
CA LEU A 294 22.29 -17.21 33.34
C LEU A 294 21.88 -17.14 34.81
N ALA A 295 22.20 -18.20 35.54
CA ALA A 295 22.00 -18.26 36.98
C ALA A 295 23.34 -18.62 37.69
N ARG A 296 23.72 -17.84 38.69
CA ARG A 296 24.85 -18.09 39.58
C ARG A 296 24.36 -18.52 40.95
N PHE A 297 24.97 -19.53 41.51
CA PHE A 297 24.72 -20.01 42.87
C PHE A 297 25.88 -19.69 43.78
N ALA A 298 25.59 -19.37 45.06
CA ALA A 298 26.63 -19.12 46.05
C ALA A 298 27.48 -20.37 46.33
N ASN A 299 26.85 -21.55 46.28
CA ASN A 299 27.52 -22.84 46.40
C ASN A 299 27.11 -23.77 45.24
N PRO A 300 27.89 -23.79 44.12
CA PRO A 300 27.56 -24.64 42.95
C PRO A 300 27.65 -26.14 43.26
N VAL A 301 28.48 -26.55 44.23
CA VAL A 301 28.64 -27.95 44.59
C VAL A 301 27.37 -28.54 45.24
N GLY A 302 26.50 -27.67 45.77
CA GLY A 302 25.23 -28.07 46.34
C GLY A 302 24.10 -28.34 45.29
N LEU A 303 24.39 -28.19 44.00
CA LEU A 303 23.43 -28.49 42.92
C LEU A 303 23.22 -30.00 42.80
N GLU A 304 21.96 -30.41 42.63
CA GLU A 304 21.56 -31.81 42.43
C GLU A 304 21.50 -32.14 40.96
N ALA A 305 22.29 -33.12 40.49
CA ALA A 305 22.21 -33.61 39.11
C ALA A 305 20.89 -34.33 38.87
N ARG A 306 20.16 -33.96 37.78
CA ARG A 306 18.91 -34.55 37.35
C ARG A 306 19.01 -35.41 36.09
N GLY A 307 20.24 -35.66 35.63
CA GLY A 307 20.50 -36.33 34.35
C GLY A 307 20.46 -35.38 33.14
N LEU A 308 20.96 -35.84 32.01
CA LEU A 308 21.04 -35.06 30.76
C LEU A 308 21.75 -33.69 30.92
N ASN A 309 22.76 -33.61 31.80
CA ASN A 309 23.48 -32.40 32.19
C ASN A 309 22.57 -31.29 32.79
N LEU A 310 21.42 -31.67 33.32
CA LEU A 310 20.52 -30.77 34.03
C LEU A 310 20.79 -30.81 35.56
N PHE A 311 20.71 -29.64 36.19
CA PHE A 311 20.90 -29.48 37.62
C PHE A 311 19.64 -28.83 38.23
N ALA A 312 19.29 -29.26 39.42
CA ALA A 312 18.28 -28.65 40.24
C ALA A 312 18.89 -27.97 41.47
N LYS A 313 18.16 -27.02 42.03
CA LYS A 313 18.52 -26.37 43.26
C LYS A 313 18.45 -27.37 44.42
N GLY A 314 19.59 -27.56 45.10
CA GLY A 314 19.69 -28.35 46.37
C GLY A 314 19.58 -27.46 47.61
N ILE A 315 19.48 -28.10 48.78
CA ILE A 315 19.28 -27.41 50.07
C ILE A 315 20.41 -26.43 50.37
N ASN A 316 21.66 -26.75 49.97
CA ASN A 316 22.85 -25.97 50.29
C ASN A 316 23.36 -25.06 49.15
N THR A 317 22.60 -24.84 48.10
CA THR A 317 23.01 -24.01 46.94
C THR A 317 22.92 -22.50 47.19
N GLY A 318 22.07 -22.08 48.12
CA GLY A 318 21.63 -20.70 48.23
C GLY A 318 20.59 -20.32 47.19
N LEU A 319 20.19 -19.06 47.19
CA LEU A 319 19.28 -18.52 46.17
C LEU A 319 20.05 -18.26 44.88
N PRO A 320 19.46 -18.56 43.71
CA PRO A 320 20.08 -18.23 42.43
C PRO A 320 20.06 -16.71 42.21
N VAL A 321 21.17 -16.16 41.77
CA VAL A 321 21.26 -14.80 41.20
C VAL A 321 21.13 -14.98 39.70
N GLN A 322 20.05 -14.49 39.16
CA GLN A 322 19.77 -14.57 37.73
C GLN A 322 20.04 -13.22 37.07
N GLY A 323 20.58 -13.22 35.85
CA GLY A 323 20.87 -12.01 35.10
C GLY A 323 21.39 -12.32 33.70
N ALA A 324 21.62 -11.27 32.93
CA ALA A 324 22.28 -11.38 31.65
C ALA A 324 23.75 -11.77 31.82
N PRO A 325 24.37 -12.48 30.84
CA PRO A 325 25.79 -12.77 30.84
C PRO A 325 26.61 -11.48 30.97
N GLY A 326 27.65 -11.51 31.82
CA GLY A 326 28.49 -10.36 32.09
C GLY A 326 27.98 -9.40 33.14
N GLU A 327 26.73 -9.52 33.62
CA GLU A 327 26.17 -8.67 34.65
C GLU A 327 26.24 -9.30 36.04
N SER A 328 26.24 -8.48 37.10
CA SER A 328 26.13 -8.89 38.52
C SER A 328 27.10 -9.99 38.93
N GLY A 329 28.30 -10.03 38.34
CA GLY A 329 29.29 -11.07 38.58
C GLY A 329 28.94 -12.44 38.01
N ILE A 330 28.03 -12.47 37.03
CA ILE A 330 27.72 -13.64 36.20
C ILE A 330 28.74 -13.65 35.04
N GLY A 331 29.23 -14.85 34.67
CA GLY A 331 30.19 -15.02 33.58
C GLY A 331 29.60 -14.62 32.20
N SER A 332 30.50 -14.34 31.25
CA SER A 332 30.11 -14.13 29.84
C SER A 332 29.89 -15.45 29.11
N VAL A 333 29.20 -15.40 27.97
CA VAL A 333 28.99 -16.55 27.09
C VAL A 333 30.01 -16.52 25.96
N ILE A 334 30.56 -17.66 25.59
CA ILE A 334 31.41 -17.81 24.42
C ILE A 334 30.63 -18.62 23.38
N GLY A 335 30.18 -17.94 22.33
CA GLY A 335 29.48 -18.59 21.22
C GLY A 335 30.45 -19.37 20.32
N GLY A 336 29.97 -20.46 19.71
CA GLY A 336 30.74 -21.26 18.74
C GLY A 336 31.86 -22.11 19.31
N ALA A 337 31.93 -22.26 20.63
CA ALA A 337 32.92 -23.11 21.32
C ALA A 337 32.23 -24.29 22.02
N LEU A 338 32.94 -25.40 22.13
CA LEU A 338 32.52 -26.55 22.92
C LEU A 338 33.34 -26.58 24.22
N GLU A 339 32.66 -26.83 25.34
CA GLU A 339 33.31 -27.04 26.61
C GLU A 339 34.14 -28.33 26.57
N LEU A 340 35.39 -28.23 26.97
CA LEU A 340 36.27 -29.39 27.09
C LEU A 340 35.89 -30.20 28.33
N SER A 341 35.97 -31.54 28.23
CA SER A 341 35.75 -32.42 29.38
C SER A 341 36.77 -32.21 30.48
N ASN A 342 36.29 -32.01 31.70
CA ASN A 342 37.14 -31.96 32.93
C ASN A 342 37.37 -33.35 33.56
N THR A 343 36.91 -34.41 32.88
CA THR A 343 37.08 -35.79 33.41
C THR A 343 38.54 -36.17 33.38
N ASP A 344 39.14 -36.37 34.56
CA ASP A 344 40.47 -36.92 34.72
C ASP A 344 40.37 -38.46 34.72
N ILE A 345 40.71 -39.05 33.56
CA ILE A 345 40.67 -40.50 33.34
C ILE A 345 41.54 -41.27 34.35
N GLY A 346 42.45 -40.58 35.01
CA GLY A 346 43.34 -41.19 36.03
C GLY A 346 42.74 -41.37 37.42
N LYS A 347 41.49 -40.81 37.64
CA LYS A 347 40.79 -40.95 38.95
C LYS A 347 39.70 -41.99 38.98
N ASP A 348 39.31 -42.51 37.81
CA ASP A 348 38.27 -43.52 37.70
C ASP A 348 38.79 -44.92 37.35
N LEU A 349 40.09 -45.13 37.47
CA LEU A 349 40.79 -46.42 37.49
C LEU A 349 41.25 -46.75 38.90
#